data_f494ef566f6bf6328b495516e3c16b42
#
_entry.id   f494ef566f6bf6328b495516e3c16b42
#
_cell.length_a   1.000
_cell.length_b   1.000
_cell.length_c   1.000
_cell.angle_alpha   90.00
_cell.angle_beta   90.00
_cell.angle_gamma   90.00
#
_symmetry.space_group_name_H-M   'P 1'
#
loop_
_entity.id
_entity.type
_entity.pdbx_description
1 polymer ?
#
loop_
_entity_poly.entity_id
_entity_poly.type
_entity_poly.pdbx_seq_one_letter_code
_entity_poly.pdbx_strand_id
1 'polypeptide(L)' 'MEEFSELKSARLLSLYARLLNGRVLKKALLAQEFGVTARSIQRDLESLRSFLSN' A
#
# COMPACT_ATOMS: atom_id res chain seq x y z
N MET A 1 4.74 12.19 -14.69
CA MET A 1 4.77 11.75 -14.45
C MET A 1 5.27 11.00 -14.24
N GLU A 2 5.00 10.46 -14.03
CA GLU A 2 6.00 10.08 -13.87
C GLU A 2 6.14 8.73 -13.38
N GLU A 3 7.20 8.01 -13.67
CA GLU A 3 7.43 6.65 -13.27
C GLU A 3 7.28 6.46 -11.79
N PHE A 4 7.77 7.43 -11.03
CA PHE A 4 7.71 7.38 -9.60
C PHE A 4 6.27 7.35 -9.11
N SER A 5 5.43 8.20 -9.71
CA SER A 5 4.01 8.21 -9.37
C SER A 5 3.34 6.92 -9.76
N GLU A 6 3.73 6.36 -10.89
CA GLU A 6 3.14 5.11 -11.35
C GLU A 6 3.47 3.96 -10.42
N LEU A 7 4.71 3.91 -9.92
CA LEU A 7 5.10 2.86 -8.98
C LEU A 7 4.31 2.95 -7.69
N LYS A 8 4.14 4.17 -7.18
CA LYS A 8 3.38 4.36 -5.97
C LYS A 8 1.92 4.00 -6.18
N SER A 9 1.36 4.38 -7.31
CA SER A 9 -0.03 4.07 -7.63
C SER A 9 -0.25 2.57 -7.73
N ALA A 10 0.67 1.86 -8.36
CA ALA A 10 0.57 0.42 -8.49
C ALA A 10 0.60 -0.25 -7.12
N ARG A 11 1.45 0.24 -6.22
CA ARG A 11 1.53 -0.28 -4.87
C ARG A 11 0.22 -0.05 -4.11
N LEU A 12 -0.31 1.16 -4.21
CA LEU A 12 -1.56 1.49 -3.52
C LEU A 12 -2.71 0.64 -4.04
N LEU A 13 -2.78 0.43 -5.34
CA LEU A 13 -3.83 -0.40 -5.91
C LEU A 13 -3.72 -1.84 -5.43
N SER A 14 -2.51 -2.36 -5.35
CA SER A 14 -2.30 -3.71 -4.88
C SER A 14 -2.72 -3.85 -3.42
N LEU A 15 -2.35 -2.89 -2.58
CA LEU A 15 -2.72 -2.91 -1.18
C LEU A 15 -4.23 -2.78 -1.01
N TYR A 16 -4.84 -1.94 -1.81
CA TYR A 16 -6.28 -1.73 -1.78
C TYR A 16 -7.02 -3.03 -2.10
N ALA A 17 -6.58 -3.72 -3.14
CA ALA A 17 -7.20 -4.98 -3.54
C ALA A 17 -7.10 -6.02 -2.43
N ARG A 18 -5.94 -6.07 -1.75
CA ARG A 18 -5.75 -7.02 -0.66
C ARG A 18 -6.66 -6.69 0.52
N LEU A 19 -6.83 -5.40 0.81
CA LEU A 19 -7.74 -5.00 1.88
C LEU A 19 -9.19 -5.40 1.57
N LEU A 20 -9.60 -5.21 0.33
CA LEU A 20 -10.95 -5.59 -0.08
C LEU A 20 -11.18 -7.08 0.03
N ASN A 21 -10.12 -7.87 -0.17
CA ASN A 21 -10.23 -9.32 -0.08
C ASN A 21 -10.07 -9.84 1.34
N GLY A 22 -9.95 -8.94 2.32
CA GLY A 22 -9.86 -9.34 3.71
C GLY A 22 -8.56 -10.02 4.06
N ARG A 23 -7.49 -9.75 3.33
CA ARG A 23 -6.22 -10.40 3.59
C ARG A 23 -5.50 -9.74 4.75
N VAL A 24 -4.76 -10.56 5.48
CA VAL A 24 -3.92 -10.05 6.57
C VAL A 24 -2.69 -9.41 5.95
N LEU A 25 -2.45 -8.15 6.29
CA LEU A 25 -1.33 -7.40 5.73
C LEU A 25 -0.26 -7.21 6.78
N LYS A 26 0.92 -7.77 6.53
CA LYS A 26 2.07 -7.63 7.42
C LYS A 26 3.04 -6.65 6.81
N LYS A 27 3.26 -5.54 7.52
CA LYS A 27 4.05 -4.45 6.98
C LYS A 27 5.46 -4.86 6.57
N ALA A 28 6.11 -5.68 7.39
CA ALA A 28 7.48 -6.09 7.08
C ALA A 28 7.55 -6.88 5.78
N LEU A 29 6.59 -7.78 5.58
CA LEU A 29 6.56 -8.59 4.37
C LEU A 29 6.23 -7.75 3.15
N LEU A 30 5.30 -6.82 3.30
CA LEU A 30 4.94 -5.93 2.20
C LEU A 30 6.10 -5.02 1.84
N ALA A 31 6.84 -4.56 2.85
CA ALA A 31 7.99 -3.72 2.59
C ALA A 31 9.01 -4.46 1.75
N GLN A 32 9.24 -5.74 2.05
CA GLN A 32 10.15 -6.56 1.27
C GLN A 32 9.62 -6.77 -0.14
N GLU A 33 8.35 -7.05 -0.24
CA GLU A 33 7.73 -7.34 -1.53
C GLU A 33 7.85 -6.14 -2.48
N PHE A 34 7.64 -4.94 -1.97
CA PHE A 34 7.65 -3.74 -2.80
C PHE A 34 8.97 -3.00 -2.79
N GLY A 35 9.93 -3.47 -2.01
CA GLY A 35 11.23 -2.82 -1.96
C GLY A 35 11.20 -1.44 -1.33
N VAL A 36 10.36 -1.25 -0.33
CA VAL A 36 10.24 0.02 0.39
C VAL A 36 10.35 -0.25 1.89
N THR A 37 10.32 0.81 2.68
CA THR A 37 10.39 0.64 4.14
C THR A 37 9.02 0.29 4.69
N ALA A 38 9.02 -0.31 5.89
CA ALA A 38 7.77 -0.62 6.57
C ALA A 38 7.00 0.66 6.87
N ARG A 39 7.72 1.76 7.09
CA ARG A 39 7.09 3.04 7.33
C ARG A 39 6.31 3.52 6.12
N SER A 40 6.86 3.32 4.92
CA SER A 40 6.15 3.66 3.70
C SER A 40 4.88 2.85 3.56
N ILE A 41 4.96 1.56 3.90
CA ILE A 41 3.77 0.71 3.85
C ILE A 41 2.73 1.19 4.85
N GLN A 42 3.16 1.56 6.06
CA GLN A 42 2.24 2.05 7.07
C GLN A 42 1.52 3.32 6.59
N ARG A 43 2.26 4.23 5.98
CA ARG A 43 1.67 5.47 5.47
C ARG A 43 0.67 5.17 4.36
N ASP A 44 1.02 4.23 3.48
CA ASP A 44 0.11 3.85 2.41
C ASP A 44 -1.18 3.27 2.97
N LEU A 45 -1.06 2.40 3.97
CA LEU A 45 -2.24 1.79 4.57
C LEU A 45 -3.11 2.82 5.28
N GLU A 46 -2.48 3.78 5.94
CA GLU A 46 -3.22 4.85 6.60
C GLU A 46 -3.97 5.70 5.57
N SER A 47 -3.32 5.99 4.45
CA SER A 47 -3.97 6.74 3.39
C SER A 47 -5.17 6.00 2.84
N LEU A 48 -5.02 4.70 2.63
CA LEU A 48 -6.11 3.90 2.10
C LEU A 48 -7.27 3.81 3.10
N ARG A 49 -6.96 3.64 4.37
CA ARG A 49 -8.00 3.58 5.39
C ARG A 49 -8.77 4.88 5.47
N SER A 50 -8.05 6.00 5.40
CA SER A 50 -8.68 7.31 5.42
C SER A 50 -9.61 7.47 4.23
N PHE A 51 -9.14 7.04 3.07
CA PHE A 51 -9.93 7.10 1.85
C PHE A 51 -11.19 6.25 1.96
N LEU A 52 -11.04 5.05 2.48
CA LEU A 52 -12.17 4.13 2.59
C LEU A 52 -13.17 4.53 3.67
N SER A 53 -12.73 5.29 4.66
CA SER A 53 -13.61 5.74 5.74
C SER A 53 -14.53 6.86 5.34
N ASN A 54 -14.22 7.52 4.26
CA ASN A 54 -15.06 8.64 3.80
C ASN A 54 -16.26 8.16 2.98
#